data_667f9764c492bcb44e6a6c93aebae770
#
_entry.id   667f9764c492bcb44e6a6c93aebae770
#
_cell.length_a   1.000
_cell.length_b   1.000
_cell.length_c   1.000
_cell.angle_alpha   90.00
_cell.angle_beta   90.00
_cell.angle_gamma   90.00
#
_symmetry.space_group_name_H-M   'P 1'
#
loop_
_entity.id
_entity.type
_entity.pdbx_description
1 polymer ?
#
loop_
_entity_poly.entity_id
_entity_poly.type
_entity_poly.pdbx_seq_one_letter_code
_entity_poly.pdbx_strand_id
1 'polypeptide(L)'
;KKNCAYIEQMRYLPYYEKFIRYEMGLSKDYQSTLIHSTVVGYFGAEGSHTHAAEQMLFPCEKSISFSTFEEIFDAVESGRIAYGVIPFENSNTGDVGNILDLLKTHNVYIRKMYDLKIRQCLLGLEGAPVSGVKTVFSHPQALSQCRDFLTQLSAEQVSSASTSEAAKH
;
A
#
# COMPACT_ATOMS: atom_id res chain seq x y z
N LYS A 1 12.64 -26.88 -12.04
CA LYS A 1 12.74 -28.31 -11.56
C LYS A 1 12.68 -29.32 -12.69
N LYS A 2 11.83 -29.17 -13.74
CA LYS A 2 11.76 -30.15 -14.85
C LYS A 2 13.06 -30.24 -15.65
N ASN A 3 13.76 -29.12 -15.90
CA ASN A 3 15.00 -29.10 -16.69
C ASN A 3 16.20 -29.73 -15.97
N CYS A 4 16.18 -29.80 -14.63
CA CYS A 4 17.26 -30.44 -13.86
C CYS A 4 17.27 -31.97 -14.01
N ALA A 5 16.13 -32.58 -14.40
CA ALA A 5 16.03 -34.02 -14.60
C ALA A 5 16.81 -34.55 -15.81
N TYR A 6 17.24 -33.67 -16.73
CA TYR A 6 18.03 -34.04 -17.92
C TYR A 6 19.53 -33.94 -17.72
N ILE A 7 20.01 -33.54 -16.52
CA ILE A 7 21.42 -33.44 -16.21
C ILE A 7 21.89 -34.79 -15.65
N GLU A 8 22.47 -35.64 -16.47
CA GLU A 8 22.92 -36.98 -16.10
C GLU A 8 24.06 -36.98 -15.06
N GLN A 9 24.82 -35.91 -14.94
CA GLN A 9 25.96 -35.82 -14.02
C GLN A 9 25.64 -34.85 -12.87
N MET A 10 25.28 -35.37 -11.72
CA MET A 10 24.95 -34.58 -10.50
C MET A 10 26.02 -33.56 -10.09
N ARG A 11 27.29 -33.80 -10.45
CA ARG A 11 28.38 -32.86 -10.11
C ARG A 11 28.27 -31.50 -10.80
N TYR A 12 27.50 -31.37 -11.89
CA TYR A 12 27.30 -30.12 -12.61
C TYR A 12 25.98 -29.41 -12.18
N LEU A 13 25.14 -30.06 -11.45
CA LEU A 13 23.85 -29.51 -11.04
C LEU A 13 23.96 -28.16 -10.30
N PRO A 14 24.89 -27.95 -9.33
CA PRO A 14 25.03 -26.65 -8.65
C PRO A 14 25.44 -25.52 -9.60
N TYR A 15 26.30 -25.83 -10.61
CA TYR A 15 26.69 -24.84 -11.60
C TYR A 15 25.58 -24.50 -12.57
N TYR A 16 24.80 -25.50 -12.96
CA TYR A 16 23.62 -25.32 -13.79
C TYR A 16 22.55 -24.47 -13.09
N GLU A 17 22.24 -24.75 -11.82
CA GLU A 17 21.31 -23.94 -11.04
C GLU A 17 21.79 -22.50 -10.89
N LYS A 18 23.07 -22.28 -10.64
CA LYS A 18 23.66 -20.95 -10.56
C LYS A 18 23.58 -20.22 -11.90
N PHE A 19 23.85 -20.90 -13.00
CA PHE A 19 23.74 -20.35 -14.36
C PHE A 19 22.28 -19.94 -14.65
N ILE A 20 21.32 -20.84 -14.43
CA ILE A 20 19.89 -20.53 -14.66
C ILE A 20 19.41 -19.37 -13.80
N ARG A 21 19.82 -19.30 -12.53
CA ARG A 21 19.48 -18.15 -11.66
C ARG A 21 20.05 -16.85 -12.19
N TYR A 22 21.28 -16.87 -12.69
CA TYR A 22 21.92 -15.71 -13.29
C TYR A 22 21.20 -15.26 -14.57
N GLU A 23 20.91 -16.17 -15.48
CA GLU A 23 20.15 -15.92 -16.72
C GLU A 23 18.75 -15.35 -16.42
N MET A 24 18.04 -15.94 -15.46
CA MET A 24 16.74 -15.43 -15.01
C MET A 24 16.84 -14.04 -14.39
N GLY A 25 17.92 -13.74 -13.67
CA GLY A 25 18.21 -12.41 -13.14
C GLY A 25 18.38 -11.39 -14.26
N LEU A 26 19.30 -11.66 -15.19
CA LEU A 26 19.55 -10.81 -16.37
C LEU A 26 18.27 -10.59 -17.21
N SER A 27 17.47 -11.64 -17.40
CA SER A 27 16.22 -11.52 -18.14
C SER A 27 15.22 -10.62 -17.42
N LYS A 28 15.11 -10.71 -16.10
CA LYS A 28 14.26 -9.80 -15.30
C LYS A 28 14.76 -8.36 -15.36
N ASP A 29 16.07 -8.16 -15.23
CA ASP A 29 16.67 -6.83 -15.29
C ASP A 29 16.44 -6.20 -16.68
N TYR A 30 16.62 -6.97 -17.74
CA TYR A 30 16.35 -6.52 -19.12
C TYR A 30 14.87 -6.22 -19.32
N GLN A 31 13.97 -7.08 -18.87
CA GLN A 31 12.53 -6.84 -18.92
C GLN A 31 12.13 -5.58 -18.14
N SER A 32 12.75 -5.33 -16.99
CA SER A 32 12.51 -4.12 -16.21
C SER A 32 12.97 -2.84 -16.92
N THR A 33 13.98 -2.91 -17.76
CA THR A 33 14.41 -1.77 -18.60
C THR A 33 13.52 -1.53 -19.82
N LEU A 34 12.89 -2.58 -20.34
CA LEU A 34 11.94 -2.50 -21.47
C LEU A 34 10.55 -2.07 -21.03
N ILE A 35 10.15 -2.43 -19.84
CA ILE A 35 8.95 -1.90 -19.20
C ILE A 35 9.32 -0.49 -18.77
N HIS A 36 8.87 0.53 -19.52
CA HIS A 36 8.91 1.91 -19.05
C HIS A 36 8.47 1.89 -17.59
N SER A 37 9.26 2.50 -16.69
CA SER A 37 8.97 2.51 -15.26
C SER A 37 7.49 2.86 -15.06
N THR A 38 6.68 1.85 -14.80
CA THR A 38 5.25 2.02 -14.59
C THR A 38 5.10 2.96 -13.40
N VAL A 39 4.46 4.09 -13.62
CA VAL A 39 4.18 5.02 -12.55
C VAL A 39 2.80 4.73 -12.02
N VAL A 40 2.70 4.54 -10.72
CA VAL A 40 1.45 4.25 -10.02
C VAL A 40 1.11 5.43 -9.11
N GLY A 41 -0.12 5.94 -9.24
CA GLY A 41 -0.64 6.95 -8.35
C GLY A 41 -1.36 6.32 -7.15
N TYR A 42 -1.27 6.94 -5.99
CA TYR A 42 -2.08 6.56 -4.84
C TYR A 42 -2.68 7.79 -4.15
N PHE A 43 -3.84 7.59 -3.53
CA PHE A 43 -4.52 8.64 -2.78
C PHE A 43 -3.94 8.83 -1.39
N GLY A 44 -3.73 10.09 -0.99
CA GLY A 44 -3.32 10.48 0.36
C GLY A 44 -1.82 10.55 0.56
N ALA A 45 -1.41 10.77 1.80
CA ALA A 45 0.00 10.96 2.16
C ALA A 45 0.78 9.63 2.19
N GLU A 46 2.11 9.74 2.17
CA GLU A 46 3.01 8.64 2.45
C GLU A 46 2.70 8.01 3.83
N GLY A 47 2.68 6.68 3.91
CA GLY A 47 2.29 5.95 5.11
C GLY A 47 0.78 5.77 5.29
N SER A 48 -0.06 6.29 4.36
CA SER A 48 -1.50 6.01 4.38
C SER A 48 -1.81 4.54 4.06
N HIS A 49 -3.03 4.10 4.37
CA HIS A 49 -3.49 2.75 4.03
C HIS A 49 -3.48 2.49 2.51
N THR A 50 -3.78 3.52 1.73
CA THR A 50 -3.75 3.44 0.26
C THR A 50 -2.33 3.30 -0.26
N HIS A 51 -1.37 4.01 0.34
CA HIS A 51 0.07 3.82 0.04
C HIS A 51 0.52 2.39 0.39
N ALA A 52 0.13 1.85 1.55
CA ALA A 52 0.44 0.47 1.90
C ALA A 52 -0.17 -0.54 0.92
N ALA A 53 -1.41 -0.32 0.46
CA ALA A 53 -2.05 -1.15 -0.56
C ALA A 53 -1.32 -1.04 -1.91
N GLU A 54 -0.89 0.15 -2.29
CA GLU A 54 -0.11 0.40 -3.51
C GLU A 54 1.20 -0.39 -3.48
N GLN A 55 1.97 -0.31 -2.41
CA GLN A 55 3.23 -1.05 -2.27
C GLN A 55 3.05 -2.57 -2.32
N MET A 56 1.92 -3.09 -1.81
CA MET A 56 1.60 -4.52 -1.91
C MET A 56 1.19 -4.94 -3.32
N LEU A 57 0.51 -4.07 -4.04
CA LEU A 57 0.06 -4.34 -5.41
C LEU A 57 1.17 -4.14 -6.44
N PHE A 58 2.07 -3.19 -6.20
CA PHE A 58 3.10 -2.72 -7.11
C PHE A 58 4.46 -2.53 -6.43
N PRO A 59 5.08 -3.60 -5.89
CA PRO A 59 6.25 -3.50 -4.99
C PRO A 59 7.53 -2.96 -5.63
N CYS A 60 7.58 -2.86 -6.95
CA CYS A 60 8.77 -2.43 -7.70
C CYS A 60 8.53 -1.19 -8.56
N GLU A 61 7.34 -0.59 -8.47
CA GLU A 61 6.96 0.49 -9.34
C GLU A 61 7.19 1.86 -8.68
N LYS A 62 7.21 2.90 -9.50
CA LYS A 62 7.38 4.27 -9.03
C LYS A 62 6.06 4.81 -8.53
N SER A 63 5.99 5.27 -7.27
CA SER A 63 4.79 5.77 -6.63
C SER A 63 4.71 7.29 -6.66
N ILE A 64 3.50 7.82 -6.88
CA ILE A 64 3.19 9.26 -6.78
C ILE A 64 1.92 9.43 -5.91
N SER A 65 2.02 10.31 -4.91
CA SER A 65 0.91 10.70 -4.06
C SER A 65 0.01 11.74 -4.75
N PHE A 66 -1.29 11.61 -4.56
CA PHE A 66 -2.31 12.56 -5.02
C PHE A 66 -3.22 12.97 -3.88
N SER A 67 -3.71 14.20 -3.92
CA SER A 67 -4.52 14.78 -2.85
C SER A 67 -6.03 14.53 -3.06
N THR A 68 -6.46 14.31 -4.30
CA THR A 68 -7.86 14.06 -4.66
C THR A 68 -8.02 12.84 -5.55
N PHE A 69 -9.23 12.29 -5.59
CA PHE A 69 -9.56 11.18 -6.47
C PHE A 69 -9.57 11.63 -7.92
N GLU A 70 -10.12 12.82 -8.17
CA GLU A 70 -10.19 13.44 -9.51
C GLU A 70 -8.80 13.51 -10.16
N GLU A 71 -7.79 13.98 -9.42
CA GLU A 71 -6.41 14.05 -9.92
C GLU A 71 -5.86 12.70 -10.36
N ILE A 72 -6.22 11.60 -9.65
CA ILE A 72 -5.80 10.24 -10.00
C ILE A 72 -6.52 9.79 -11.28
N PHE A 73 -7.84 10.01 -11.36
CA PHE A 73 -8.63 9.64 -12.54
C PHE A 73 -8.14 10.37 -13.78
N ASP A 74 -7.92 11.69 -13.70
CA ASP A 74 -7.35 12.51 -14.79
C ASP A 74 -5.95 12.02 -15.20
N ALA A 75 -5.13 11.65 -14.21
CA ALA A 75 -3.76 11.18 -14.46
C ALA A 75 -3.72 9.82 -15.15
N VAL A 76 -4.65 8.91 -14.81
CA VAL A 76 -4.78 7.60 -15.48
C VAL A 76 -5.35 7.80 -16.88
N GLU A 77 -6.43 8.58 -17.05
CA GLU A 77 -7.08 8.81 -18.33
C GLU A 77 -6.15 9.50 -19.34
N SER A 78 -5.36 10.48 -18.88
CA SER A 78 -4.35 11.15 -19.72
C SER A 78 -3.11 10.30 -20.00
N GLY A 79 -2.95 9.12 -19.39
CA GLY A 79 -1.77 8.28 -19.51
C GLY A 79 -0.54 8.79 -18.77
N ARG A 80 -0.67 9.81 -17.90
CA ARG A 80 0.41 10.32 -17.05
C ARG A 80 0.89 9.29 -16.02
N ILE A 81 -0.02 8.45 -15.54
CA ILE A 81 0.25 7.27 -14.72
C ILE A 81 -0.46 6.06 -15.32
N ALA A 82 0.09 4.87 -15.12
CA ALA A 82 -0.48 3.65 -15.68
C ALA A 82 -1.62 3.08 -14.80
N TYR A 83 -1.54 3.25 -13.50
CA TYR A 83 -2.53 2.77 -12.54
C TYR A 83 -2.73 3.80 -11.42
N GLY A 84 -3.96 3.86 -10.92
CA GLY A 84 -4.32 4.58 -9.71
C GLY A 84 -4.80 3.60 -8.64
N VAL A 85 -4.31 3.76 -7.41
CA VAL A 85 -4.76 3.01 -6.24
C VAL A 85 -5.57 3.95 -5.36
N ILE A 86 -6.83 3.62 -5.16
CA ILE A 86 -7.80 4.41 -4.40
C ILE A 86 -8.55 3.53 -3.41
N PRO A 87 -8.99 4.05 -2.26
CA PRO A 87 -9.89 3.32 -1.36
C PRO A 87 -11.28 3.31 -1.99
N PHE A 88 -11.89 2.17 -2.13
CA PHE A 88 -13.23 2.04 -2.71
C PHE A 88 -14.31 1.96 -1.64
N GLU A 89 -14.06 1.15 -0.61
CA GLU A 89 -14.99 0.90 0.48
C GLU A 89 -14.24 0.76 1.81
N ASN A 90 -14.88 1.17 2.88
CA ASN A 90 -14.41 0.94 4.24
C ASN A 90 -15.52 0.21 5.01
N SER A 91 -15.20 -0.93 5.63
CA SER A 91 -16.15 -1.78 6.35
C SER A 91 -16.93 -1.06 7.48
N ASN A 92 -16.42 0.07 7.98
CA ASN A 92 -17.06 0.82 9.05
C ASN A 92 -17.88 2.02 8.55
N THR A 93 -17.47 2.64 7.43
CA THR A 93 -18.11 3.88 6.92
C THR A 93 -18.81 3.70 5.58
N GLY A 94 -18.67 2.51 4.97
CA GLY A 94 -19.23 2.23 3.64
C GLY A 94 -18.42 2.85 2.51
N ASP A 95 -19.12 3.30 1.47
CA ASP A 95 -18.52 3.87 0.27
C ASP A 95 -17.65 5.09 0.58
N VAL A 96 -16.52 5.18 -0.10
CA VAL A 96 -15.56 6.26 0.09
C VAL A 96 -15.69 7.27 -1.06
N GLY A 97 -16.22 8.45 -0.76
CA GLY A 97 -16.28 9.59 -1.67
C GLY A 97 -17.15 9.38 -2.91
N ASN A 98 -16.80 10.08 -4.00
CA ASN A 98 -17.53 10.11 -5.28
C ASN A 98 -16.95 9.17 -6.35
N ILE A 99 -16.31 8.08 -5.94
CA ILE A 99 -15.56 7.18 -6.86
C ILE A 99 -16.45 6.58 -7.95
N LEU A 100 -17.69 6.21 -7.60
CA LEU A 100 -18.64 5.68 -8.59
C LEU A 100 -19.03 6.70 -9.65
N ASP A 101 -19.11 7.97 -9.30
CA ASP A 101 -19.40 9.03 -10.26
C ASP A 101 -18.19 9.34 -11.15
N LEU A 102 -16.99 9.30 -10.60
CA LEU A 102 -15.74 9.41 -11.37
C LEU A 102 -15.58 8.25 -12.36
N LEU A 103 -15.92 7.02 -11.97
CA LEU A 103 -15.93 5.86 -12.89
C LEU A 103 -16.92 6.00 -14.05
N LYS A 104 -18.01 6.75 -13.88
CA LYS A 104 -18.98 7.03 -14.96
C LYS A 104 -18.50 8.11 -15.92
N THR A 105 -17.71 9.06 -15.44
CA THR A 105 -17.31 10.25 -16.20
C THR A 105 -15.95 10.12 -16.87
N HIS A 106 -15.09 9.19 -16.43
CA HIS A 106 -13.76 8.96 -16.98
C HIS A 106 -13.67 7.63 -17.71
N ASN A 107 -12.88 7.58 -18.77
CA ASN A 107 -12.64 6.35 -19.53
C ASN A 107 -11.55 5.50 -18.88
N VAL A 108 -11.82 5.01 -17.69
CA VAL A 108 -10.92 4.15 -16.91
C VAL A 108 -11.63 2.86 -16.49
N TYR A 109 -10.85 1.84 -16.12
CA TYR A 109 -11.37 0.51 -15.80
C TYR A 109 -10.78 0.00 -14.48
N ILE A 110 -11.62 -0.65 -13.66
CA ILE A 110 -11.15 -1.39 -12.48
C ILE A 110 -10.39 -2.64 -12.95
N ARG A 111 -9.12 -2.71 -12.63
CA ARG A 111 -8.24 -3.85 -13.00
C ARG A 111 -8.16 -4.89 -11.91
N LYS A 112 -8.20 -4.46 -10.64
CA LYS A 112 -8.07 -5.32 -9.48
C LYS A 112 -8.73 -4.68 -8.27
N MET A 113 -9.27 -5.51 -7.39
CA MET A 113 -9.66 -5.12 -6.03
C MET A 113 -8.75 -5.83 -5.04
N TYR A 114 -8.45 -5.17 -3.94
CA TYR A 114 -7.56 -5.68 -2.91
C TYR A 114 -8.11 -5.32 -1.52
N ASP A 115 -8.31 -6.34 -0.70
CA ASP A 115 -8.76 -6.18 0.68
C ASP A 115 -7.58 -5.97 1.61
N LEU A 116 -7.35 -4.72 2.02
CA LEU A 116 -6.33 -4.38 2.99
C LEU A 116 -6.86 -4.55 4.41
N LYS A 117 -6.32 -5.49 5.15
CA LYS A 117 -6.66 -5.66 6.57
C LYS A 117 -6.02 -4.56 7.41
N ILE A 118 -6.85 -3.61 7.86
CA ILE A 118 -6.42 -2.52 8.73
C ILE A 118 -6.42 -2.99 10.19
N ARG A 119 -5.29 -2.79 10.87
CA ARG A 119 -5.14 -3.01 12.30
C ARG A 119 -4.70 -1.71 12.95
N GLN A 120 -5.48 -1.25 13.91
CA GLN A 120 -5.09 -0.09 14.72
C GLN A 120 -4.03 -0.53 15.73
N CYS A 121 -2.94 0.23 15.82
CA CYS A 121 -1.85 -0.02 16.75
C CYS A 121 -1.62 1.23 17.61
N LEU A 122 -1.41 1.04 18.91
CA LEU A 122 -0.95 2.12 19.79
C LEU A 122 0.57 2.20 19.65
N LEU A 123 1.06 3.36 19.22
CA LEU A 123 2.49 3.65 19.10
C LEU A 123 2.93 4.50 20.29
N GLY A 124 4.16 4.31 20.72
CA GLY A 124 4.77 5.06 21.80
C GLY A 124 6.29 4.92 21.80
N LEU A 125 6.96 5.58 22.73
CA LEU A 125 8.39 5.46 22.88
C LEU A 125 8.77 4.05 23.32
N GLU A 126 9.92 3.57 22.87
CA GLU A 126 10.44 2.25 23.25
C GLU A 126 10.58 2.15 24.78
N GLY A 127 10.05 1.05 25.34
CA GLY A 127 10.07 0.80 26.78
C GLY A 127 9.00 1.55 27.59
N ALA A 128 8.22 2.43 27.00
CA ALA A 128 7.15 3.12 27.71
C ALA A 128 6.01 2.13 28.04
N PRO A 129 5.56 2.05 29.32
CA PRO A 129 4.47 1.17 29.71
C PRO A 129 3.14 1.72 29.18
N VAL A 130 2.26 0.85 28.69
CA VAL A 130 0.92 1.23 28.20
C VAL A 130 0.11 1.92 29.31
N SER A 131 0.26 1.51 30.56
CA SER A 131 -0.41 2.13 31.72
C SER A 131 0.03 3.57 32.02
N GLY A 132 1.15 4.01 31.44
CA GLY A 132 1.65 5.38 31.58
C GLY A 132 1.14 6.35 30.51
N VAL A 133 0.39 5.88 29.52
CA VAL A 133 -0.16 6.70 28.43
C VAL A 133 -1.23 7.63 28.98
N LYS A 134 -1.05 8.94 28.83
CA LYS A 134 -1.98 9.97 29.28
C LYS A 134 -2.77 10.59 28.14
N THR A 135 -2.16 10.72 26.98
CA THR A 135 -2.75 11.35 25.79
C THR A 135 -2.51 10.50 24.57
N VAL A 136 -3.51 10.34 23.71
CA VAL A 136 -3.42 9.62 22.43
C VAL A 136 -3.84 10.55 21.30
N PHE A 137 -2.98 10.67 20.31
CA PHE A 137 -3.21 11.46 19.11
C PHE A 137 -3.60 10.54 17.95
N SER A 138 -4.68 10.84 17.23
CA SER A 138 -5.02 10.16 15.99
C SER A 138 -6.11 10.87 15.21
N HIS A 139 -6.41 10.39 14.00
CA HIS A 139 -7.58 10.83 13.26
C HIS A 139 -8.88 10.45 14.01
N PRO A 140 -9.93 11.30 14.02
CA PRO A 140 -11.18 11.04 14.76
C PRO A 140 -11.79 9.67 14.50
N GLN A 141 -11.72 9.18 13.26
CA GLN A 141 -12.24 7.87 12.89
C GLN A 141 -11.48 6.73 13.58
N ALA A 142 -10.15 6.80 13.65
CA ALA A 142 -9.33 5.79 14.33
C ALA A 142 -9.59 5.81 15.84
N LEU A 143 -9.69 7.00 16.45
CA LEU A 143 -10.06 7.16 17.87
C LEU A 143 -11.43 6.53 18.15
N SER A 144 -12.41 6.77 17.29
CA SER A 144 -13.74 6.18 17.42
C SER A 144 -13.73 4.65 17.31
N GLN A 145 -12.95 4.08 16.41
CA GLN A 145 -12.79 2.63 16.24
C GLN A 145 -12.12 1.97 17.45
N CYS A 146 -11.28 2.71 18.18
CA CYS A 146 -10.56 2.21 19.36
C CYS A 146 -11.19 2.66 20.69
N ARG A 147 -12.42 3.20 20.68
CA ARG A 147 -13.06 3.84 21.84
C ARG A 147 -13.02 3.00 23.10
N ASP A 148 -13.39 1.73 23.02
CA ASP A 148 -13.47 0.86 24.20
C ASP A 148 -12.11 0.66 24.86
N PHE A 149 -11.07 0.44 24.06
CA PHE A 149 -9.70 0.34 24.54
C PHE A 149 -9.20 1.65 25.16
N LEU A 150 -9.45 2.78 24.48
CA LEU A 150 -9.02 4.10 24.96
C LEU A 150 -9.76 4.52 26.24
N THR A 151 -11.01 4.11 26.40
CA THR A 151 -11.78 4.34 27.64
C THR A 151 -11.17 3.54 28.80
N GLN A 152 -10.80 2.29 28.60
CA GLN A 152 -10.11 1.48 29.61
C GLN A 152 -8.76 2.06 30.00
N LEU A 153 -8.06 2.66 29.05
CA LEU A 153 -6.77 3.31 29.28
C LEU A 153 -6.91 4.65 30.02
N SER A 154 -8.11 5.24 30.04
CA SER A 154 -8.39 6.57 30.60
C SER A 154 -7.52 7.69 30.01
N ALA A 155 -7.10 7.54 28.77
CA ALA A 155 -6.26 8.50 28.07
C ALA A 155 -7.08 9.62 27.42
N GLU A 156 -6.56 10.84 27.48
CA GLU A 156 -7.09 11.98 26.74
C GLU A 156 -6.94 11.72 25.22
N GLN A 157 -7.98 12.03 24.44
CA GLN A 157 -7.98 11.82 22.99
C GLN A 157 -7.85 13.16 22.27
N VAL A 158 -6.82 13.32 21.46
CA VAL A 158 -6.54 14.53 20.68
C VAL A 158 -6.63 14.22 19.20
N SER A 159 -7.45 14.97 18.47
CA SER A 159 -7.66 14.78 17.04
C SER A 159 -6.52 15.36 16.22
N SER A 160 -6.08 14.60 15.21
CA SER A 160 -5.10 14.99 14.17
C SER A 160 -5.74 14.88 12.80
N ALA A 161 -5.19 15.54 11.79
CA ALA A 161 -5.70 15.50 10.42
C ALA A 161 -5.58 14.11 9.77
N SER A 162 -4.59 13.31 10.17
CA SER A 162 -4.44 11.92 9.75
C SER A 162 -3.74 11.06 10.81
N THR A 163 -3.88 9.74 10.71
CA THR A 163 -3.15 8.78 11.56
C THR A 163 -1.65 8.85 11.35
N SER A 164 -1.20 9.06 10.11
CA SER A 164 0.22 9.19 9.76
C SER A 164 0.83 10.51 10.27
N GLU A 165 0.06 11.58 10.33
CA GLU A 165 0.49 12.84 10.96
C GLU A 165 0.61 12.69 12.47
N ALA A 166 -0.38 12.05 13.11
CA ALA A 166 -0.33 11.75 14.55
C ALA A 166 0.91 10.93 14.95
N ALA A 167 1.36 10.02 14.10
CA ALA A 167 2.55 9.19 14.35
C ALA A 167 3.89 9.97 14.24
N LYS A 168 3.88 11.23 13.80
CA LYS A 168 5.08 12.09 13.73
C LYS A 168 5.25 12.97 14.98
N HIS A 169 4.24 13.03 15.86
CA HIS A 169 4.29 13.72 17.15
C HIS A 169 4.96 12.87 18.22
#